data_3c9effd09c5b4fef95dd7844ea9c5d82
#
_entry.id   3c9effd09c5b4fef95dd7844ea9c5d82
#
_cell.length_a   1.000
_cell.length_b   1.000
_cell.length_c   1.000
_cell.angle_alpha   90.00
_cell.angle_beta   90.00
_cell.angle_gamma   90.00
#
_symmetry.space_group_name_H-M   'P 1'
#
loop_
_entity.id
_entity.type
_entity.pdbx_description
1 polymer ?
#
loop_
_entity_poly.entity_id
_entity_poly.type
_entity_poly.pdbx_seq_one_letter_code
_entity_poly.pdbx_strand_id
1 'polypeptide(L)'
;MVVARRGGCSAAKDVLDKYFTISQMPVASSCYWNMIHGAKPGEAAQDPEGIRTVRTLAKNVSFLIRAIAAEKAVRGLPQPEPKAFTNFIR
;
A
#
# COMPACT_ATOMS: atom_id res chain seq x y z
N MET A 1 1.52 -3.15 -0.53
CA MET A 1 1.27 -4.30 -1.41
C MET A 1 2.03 -4.15 -2.72
N VAL A 2 2.44 -5.26 -3.29
CA VAL A 2 3.14 -5.32 -4.59
C VAL A 2 2.38 -6.27 -5.50
N VAL A 3 2.29 -5.94 -6.77
CA VAL A 3 1.69 -6.81 -7.80
C VAL A 3 2.78 -7.19 -8.81
N ALA A 4 2.88 -8.46 -9.13
CA ALA A 4 3.81 -8.98 -10.11
C ALA A 4 3.05 -9.62 -11.26
N ARG A 5 3.23 -9.12 -12.49
CA ARG A 5 2.56 -9.63 -13.68
C ARG A 5 3.20 -9.07 -14.95
N ARG A 6 2.89 -9.70 -16.09
CA ARG A 6 3.24 -9.19 -17.42
C ARG A 6 2.50 -7.89 -17.77
N GLY A 7 1.26 -7.72 -17.31
CA GLY A 7 0.46 -6.53 -17.57
C GLY A 7 -0.79 -6.46 -16.66
N GLY A 8 -1.49 -5.34 -16.65
CA GLY A 8 -2.69 -5.11 -15.85
C GLY A 8 -2.42 -4.89 -14.35
N CYS A 9 -1.17 -4.66 -13.97
CA CYS A 9 -0.78 -4.50 -12.57
C CYS A 9 -1.37 -3.24 -11.93
N SER A 10 -1.46 -2.13 -12.64
CA SER A 10 -2.02 -0.88 -12.12
C SER A 10 -3.48 -1.04 -11.74
N ALA A 11 -4.30 -1.62 -12.63
CA ALA A 11 -5.72 -1.86 -12.34
C ALA A 11 -5.90 -2.82 -11.14
N ALA A 12 -5.12 -3.89 -11.07
CA ALA A 12 -5.15 -4.80 -9.93
C ALA A 12 -4.75 -4.11 -8.62
N LYS A 13 -3.71 -3.27 -8.67
CA LYS A 13 -3.26 -2.50 -7.52
C LYS A 13 -4.34 -1.53 -7.03
N ASP A 14 -4.98 -0.79 -7.93
CA ASP A 14 -6.04 0.16 -7.60
C ASP A 14 -7.21 -0.51 -6.88
N VAL A 15 -7.61 -1.69 -7.34
CA VAL A 15 -8.67 -2.48 -6.67
C VAL A 15 -8.23 -2.92 -5.29
N LEU A 16 -7.00 -3.40 -5.14
CA LEU A 16 -6.49 -3.91 -3.87
C LEU A 16 -6.23 -2.79 -2.85
N ASP A 17 -5.80 -1.61 -3.27
CA ASP A 17 -5.58 -0.47 -2.38
C ASP A 17 -6.90 0.01 -1.71
N LYS A 18 -8.05 -0.24 -2.33
CA LYS A 18 -9.37 0.07 -1.73
C LYS A 18 -9.63 -0.69 -0.43
N TYR A 19 -9.13 -1.92 -0.30
CA TYR A 19 -9.25 -2.68 0.95
C TYR A 19 -8.48 -2.04 2.10
N PHE A 20 -7.33 -1.47 1.82
CA PHE A 20 -6.56 -0.75 2.84
C PHE A 20 -7.24 0.57 3.21
N THR A 21 -7.70 1.31 2.22
CA THR A 21 -8.36 2.61 2.41
C THR A 21 -9.64 2.48 3.24
N ILE A 22 -10.52 1.52 2.93
CA ILE A 22 -11.76 1.31 3.69
C ILE A 22 -11.49 0.81 5.11
N SER A 23 -10.33 0.21 5.34
CA SER A 23 -9.89 -0.27 6.65
C SER A 23 -9.13 0.80 7.45
N GLN A 24 -9.10 2.05 6.98
CA GLN A 24 -8.35 3.16 7.58
C GLN A 24 -6.85 2.88 7.75
N MET A 25 -6.29 2.05 6.86
CA MET A 25 -4.87 1.75 6.85
C MET A 25 -4.13 2.75 5.96
N PRO A 26 -3.03 3.36 6.41
CA PRO A 26 -2.22 4.20 5.55
C PRO A 26 -1.59 3.36 4.45
N VAL A 27 -1.69 3.84 3.21
CA VAL A 27 -1.08 3.18 2.06
C VAL A 27 0.31 3.75 1.84
N ALA A 28 1.32 2.92 2.04
CA ALA A 28 2.70 3.32 1.76
C ALA A 28 2.94 3.37 0.25
N SER A 29 3.55 4.44 -0.19
CA SER A 29 3.99 4.63 -1.56
C SER A 29 5.49 4.36 -1.73
N SER A 30 5.91 4.27 -2.97
CA SER A 30 7.31 4.18 -3.39
C SER A 30 7.64 5.31 -4.37
N CYS A 31 8.60 5.11 -5.24
CA CYS A 31 8.92 6.06 -6.32
C CYS A 31 8.08 5.84 -7.59
N TYR A 32 7.25 4.81 -7.63
CA TYR A 32 6.36 4.45 -8.73
C TYR A 32 5.22 3.57 -8.20
N TRP A 33 4.31 3.11 -9.06
CA TRP A 33 3.31 2.11 -8.66
C TRP A 33 4.00 0.81 -8.24
N ASN A 34 3.56 0.24 -7.12
CA ASN A 34 4.20 -0.90 -6.48
C ASN A 34 3.98 -2.18 -7.30
N MET A 35 4.72 -2.33 -8.38
CA MET A 35 4.63 -3.47 -9.27
C MET A 35 6.00 -3.96 -9.72
N ILE A 36 6.07 -5.23 -10.08
CA ILE A 36 7.20 -5.89 -10.73
C ILE A 36 6.67 -6.62 -11.96
N HIS A 37 7.43 -6.60 -13.05
CA HIS A 37 7.06 -7.27 -14.27
C HIS A 37 7.77 -8.63 -14.39
N GLY A 38 7.02 -9.63 -14.86
CA GLY A 38 7.53 -10.97 -15.15
C GLY A 38 6.39 -11.86 -15.61
N ALA A 39 6.66 -12.73 -16.59
CA ALA A 39 5.70 -13.67 -17.14
C ALA A 39 6.02 -15.13 -16.78
N LYS A 40 7.28 -15.43 -16.51
CA LYS A 40 7.79 -16.76 -16.18
C LYS A 40 8.52 -16.75 -14.83
N PRO A 41 8.69 -17.91 -14.18
CA PRO A 41 9.49 -18.01 -12.97
C PRO A 41 10.88 -17.37 -13.13
N GLY A 42 11.29 -16.55 -12.17
CA GLY A 42 12.58 -15.87 -12.16
C GLY A 42 12.66 -14.54 -12.92
N GLU A 43 11.75 -14.24 -13.83
CA GLU A 43 11.79 -12.98 -14.60
C GLU A 43 11.59 -11.74 -13.74
N ALA A 44 10.77 -11.81 -12.69
CA ALA A 44 10.59 -10.69 -11.77
C ALA A 44 11.90 -10.24 -11.10
N ALA A 45 12.83 -11.15 -10.88
CA ALA A 45 14.15 -10.83 -10.35
C ALA A 45 15.06 -10.11 -11.37
N GLN A 46 14.69 -10.10 -12.64
CA GLN A 46 15.40 -9.48 -13.74
C GLN A 46 14.81 -8.11 -14.13
N ASP A 47 13.78 -7.65 -13.40
CA ASP A 47 13.18 -6.32 -13.56
C ASP A 47 13.88 -5.31 -12.62
N PRO A 48 14.90 -4.56 -13.05
CA PRO A 48 15.65 -3.66 -12.18
C PRO A 48 14.81 -2.48 -11.70
N GLU A 49 13.87 -2.03 -12.50
CA GLU A 49 12.95 -0.94 -12.14
C GLU A 49 11.96 -1.39 -11.07
N GLY A 50 11.35 -2.53 -11.25
CA GLY A 50 10.45 -3.13 -10.26
C GLY A 50 11.17 -3.43 -8.94
N ILE A 51 12.37 -3.97 -8.99
CA ILE A 51 13.21 -4.23 -7.81
C ILE A 51 13.53 -2.94 -7.06
N ARG A 52 13.91 -1.87 -7.78
CA ARG A 52 14.14 -0.55 -7.16
C ARG A 52 12.87 -0.02 -6.49
N THR A 53 11.74 -0.11 -7.16
CA THR A 53 10.42 0.31 -6.67
C THR A 53 10.08 -0.42 -5.36
N VAL A 54 10.23 -1.74 -5.34
CA VAL A 54 9.94 -2.55 -4.14
C VAL A 54 10.91 -2.27 -2.99
N ARG A 55 12.19 -2.05 -3.28
CA ARG A 55 13.17 -1.65 -2.24
C ARG A 55 12.82 -0.30 -1.62
N THR A 56 12.38 0.66 -2.43
CA THR A 56 11.92 1.97 -1.94
C THR A 56 10.66 1.80 -1.09
N LEU A 57 9.70 0.98 -1.53
CA LEU A 57 8.52 0.64 -0.75
C LEU A 57 8.89 0.05 0.60
N ALA A 58 9.79 -0.93 0.63
CA ALA A 58 10.22 -1.57 1.88
C ALA A 58 10.82 -0.57 2.89
N LYS A 59 11.63 0.37 2.41
CA LYS A 59 12.17 1.45 3.24
C LYS A 59 11.08 2.36 3.80
N ASN A 60 10.13 2.76 2.96
CA ASN A 60 9.02 3.63 3.36
C ASN A 60 8.07 2.94 4.35
N VAL A 61 7.72 1.67 4.11
CA VAL A 61 6.92 0.88 5.06
C VAL A 61 7.64 0.76 6.41
N SER A 62 8.91 0.42 6.39
CA SER A 62 9.72 0.32 7.61
C SER A 62 9.79 1.63 8.39
N PHE A 63 9.93 2.76 7.68
CA PHE A 63 9.88 4.09 8.28
C PHE A 63 8.51 4.36 8.94
N LEU A 64 7.41 4.12 8.21
CA LEU A 64 6.06 4.36 8.72
C LEU A 64 5.73 3.48 9.94
N ILE A 65 6.14 2.21 9.93
CA ILE A 65 5.95 1.31 11.08
C ILE A 65 6.62 1.89 12.33
N ARG A 66 7.87 2.33 12.21
CA ARG A 66 8.59 2.93 13.33
C ARG A 66 7.99 4.26 13.78
N ALA A 67 7.60 5.12 12.84
CA ALA A 67 6.99 6.41 13.13
C ALA A 67 5.64 6.25 13.86
N ILE A 68 4.80 5.35 13.37
CA ILE A 68 3.50 5.04 13.99
C ILE A 68 3.70 4.43 15.38
N ALA A 69 4.63 3.51 15.54
CA ALA A 69 4.92 2.91 16.84
C ALA A 69 5.42 3.94 17.87
N ALA A 70 6.29 4.85 17.45
CA ALA A 70 6.80 5.92 18.30
C ALA A 70 5.68 6.90 18.72
N GLU A 71 4.86 7.34 17.77
CA GLU A 71 3.76 8.27 18.05
C GLU A 71 2.68 7.62 18.92
N LYS A 72 2.33 6.37 18.62
CA LYS A 72 1.40 5.59 19.44
C LYS A 72 1.84 5.47 20.89
N ALA A 73 3.13 5.31 21.13
CA ALA A 73 3.67 5.21 22.50
C ALA A 73 3.53 6.52 23.28
N VAL A 74 3.51 7.67 22.63
CA VAL A 74 3.47 9.01 23.25
C VAL A 74 2.04 9.50 23.36
N ARG A 75 1.24 9.46 22.28
CA ARG A 75 -0.10 10.08 22.19
C ARG A 75 -1.24 9.09 21.98
N GLY A 76 -0.94 7.81 21.76
CA GLY A 76 -1.92 6.82 21.36
C GLY A 76 -2.27 6.92 19.87
N LEU A 77 -3.27 6.18 19.44
CA LEU A 77 -3.82 6.26 18.08
C LEU A 77 -4.92 7.30 18.02
N PRO A 78 -5.19 7.89 16.84
CA PRO A 78 -6.36 8.74 16.64
C PRO A 78 -7.63 8.01 17.09
N GLN A 79 -8.47 8.71 17.84
CA GLN A 79 -9.74 8.14 18.29
C GLN A 79 -10.73 8.13 17.12
N PRO A 80 -11.45 7.01 16.89
CA PRO A 80 -12.46 6.95 15.87
C PRO A 80 -13.65 7.84 16.22
N GLU A 81 -14.16 8.57 15.25
CA GLU A 81 -15.41 9.29 15.40
C GLU A 81 -16.61 8.33 15.41
N PRO A 82 -17.74 8.72 16.09
CA PRO A 82 -18.97 7.98 15.98
C PRO A 82 -19.42 7.83 14.52
N LYS A 83 -19.90 6.65 14.16
CA LYS A 83 -20.41 6.41 12.80
C LYS A 83 -21.63 7.26 12.53
N ALA A 84 -21.62 8.02 11.47
CA ALA A 84 -22.78 8.71 10.93
C ALA A 84 -23.11 8.14 9.56
N PHE A 85 -24.40 7.92 9.30
CA PHE A 85 -24.87 7.39 8.01
C PHE A 85 -25.72 8.43 7.33
N THR A 86 -25.40 8.71 6.08
CA THR A 86 -26.23 9.55 5.23
C THR A 86 -27.20 8.65 4.48
N ASN A 87 -28.48 8.91 4.65
CA ASN A 87 -29.55 8.23 3.91
C ASN A 87 -30.49 9.26 3.31
N PHE A 88 -30.52 9.37 2.00
CA PHE A 88 -31.44 10.26 1.26
C PHE A 88 -32.70 9.54 0.77
N ILE A 89 -32.84 8.26 1.04
CA ILE A 89 -34.06 7.50 0.73
C ILE A 89 -35.08 7.73 1.84
N ARG A 90 -36.17 8.33 1.49
CA ARG A 90 -37.26 8.66 2.38
C ARG A 90 -38.52 7.83 2.07
#